data_12526b14f060de47c3f9c1a72e52ea72
#
_entry.id   12526b14f060de47c3f9c1a72e52ea72
#
_cell.length_a   1.000
_cell.length_b   1.000
_cell.length_c   1.000
_cell.angle_alpha   90.00
_cell.angle_beta   90.00
_cell.angle_gamma   90.00
#
_symmetry.space_group_name_H-M   'P 1'
#
loop_
_entity.id
_entity.type
_entity.pdbx_description
1 polymer ?
#
loop_
_entity_poly.entity_id
_entity_poly.type
_entity_poly.pdbx_seq_one_letter_code
_entity_poly.pdbx_strand_id
1 'polypeptide(L)'
;MVIATLTTYVSYKLDINFYVDLTLISIAIIFPLVFTIRGSFRRREKALEHLSQFRSSLKTVHYFVMSNKELSEENKIEIYNILVEISTRVMTHLRTVDNKTKELDDVINNVYKFISEKEGSFKGRIRDKVFRFMNDLHESIENLHAIHIHRTPISLKAYCKIFIYIFPLIYAPTIINNVGIETPQWVAYSIILLTEYILISLYNIQDQLEYPFDDKGLDDIKLENFKLDR
;
A
#
# COMPACT_ATOMS: atom_id res chain seq x y z
N MET A 1 -6.45 23.91 4.16
CA MET A 1 -5.82 25.25 4.27
C MET A 1 -6.77 26.39 3.90
N VAL A 2 -7.34 26.46 2.68
CA VAL A 2 -8.24 27.56 2.27
C VAL A 2 -9.43 27.72 3.22
N ILE A 3 -10.10 26.62 3.60
CA ILE A 3 -11.22 26.61 4.54
C ILE A 3 -10.77 27.19 5.91
N ALA A 4 -9.64 26.75 6.45
CA ALA A 4 -9.12 27.23 7.71
C ALA A 4 -8.84 28.74 7.69
N THR A 5 -8.18 29.24 6.63
CA THR A 5 -7.93 30.67 6.45
C THR A 5 -9.24 31.48 6.36
N LEU A 6 -10.19 30.99 5.54
CA LEU A 6 -11.48 31.65 5.35
C LEU A 6 -12.28 31.67 6.66
N THR A 7 -12.34 30.55 7.37
CA THR A 7 -13.06 30.45 8.65
C THR A 7 -12.46 31.41 9.69
N THR A 8 -11.13 31.45 9.80
CA THR A 8 -10.44 32.36 10.72
C THR A 8 -10.76 33.83 10.36
N TYR A 9 -10.71 34.16 9.07
CA TYR A 9 -11.03 35.52 8.62
C TYR A 9 -12.50 35.90 8.93
N VAL A 10 -13.44 35.00 8.64
CA VAL A 10 -14.88 35.22 8.93
C VAL A 10 -15.11 35.35 10.43
N SER A 11 -14.46 34.53 11.25
CA SER A 11 -14.57 34.57 12.70
C SER A 11 -14.11 35.94 13.26
N TYR A 12 -13.00 36.49 12.79
CA TYR A 12 -12.55 37.82 13.19
C TYR A 12 -13.48 38.93 12.67
N LYS A 13 -13.94 38.82 11.41
CA LYS A 13 -14.79 39.85 10.79
C LYS A 13 -16.17 39.96 11.42
N LEU A 14 -16.75 38.83 11.82
CA LEU A 14 -18.11 38.75 12.40
C LEU A 14 -18.08 38.63 13.94
N ASP A 15 -16.90 38.75 14.56
CA ASP A 15 -16.68 38.60 16.00
C ASP A 15 -17.27 37.26 16.53
N ILE A 16 -17.10 36.18 15.75
CA ILE A 16 -17.52 34.86 16.17
C ILE A 16 -16.43 34.25 17.01
N ASN A 17 -16.63 34.26 18.31
CA ASN A 17 -15.76 33.62 19.29
C ASN A 17 -16.62 32.91 20.33
N PHE A 18 -16.26 31.67 20.64
CA PHE A 18 -16.94 30.87 21.65
C PHE A 18 -15.98 29.82 22.21
N TYR A 19 -16.26 29.37 23.40
CA TYR A 19 -15.49 28.30 24.05
C TYR A 19 -16.15 26.95 23.84
N VAL A 20 -15.41 25.98 23.30
CA VAL A 20 -15.78 24.56 23.23
C VAL A 20 -14.61 23.75 23.75
N ASP A 21 -14.88 22.75 24.56
CA ASP A 21 -13.86 21.76 24.91
C ASP A 21 -13.55 20.89 23.66
N LEU A 22 -12.40 21.14 23.07
CA LEU A 22 -11.96 20.46 21.86
C LEU A 22 -11.45 19.03 22.11
N THR A 23 -11.36 18.60 23.35
CA THR A 23 -10.75 17.29 23.70
C THR A 23 -11.44 16.13 23.01
N LEU A 24 -12.77 16.02 23.14
CA LEU A 24 -13.52 14.91 22.52
C LEU A 24 -13.51 14.97 20.99
N ILE A 25 -13.60 16.18 20.43
CA ILE A 25 -13.57 16.38 18.97
C ILE A 25 -12.19 16.00 18.41
N SER A 26 -11.12 16.45 19.08
CA SER A 26 -9.75 16.10 18.69
C SER A 26 -9.51 14.60 18.76
N ILE A 27 -9.98 13.94 19.80
CA ILE A 27 -9.91 12.48 19.91
C ILE A 27 -10.67 11.81 18.77
N ALA A 28 -11.89 12.27 18.48
CA ALA A 28 -12.72 11.71 17.40
C ALA A 28 -12.07 11.83 16.01
N ILE A 29 -11.21 12.81 15.79
CA ILE A 29 -10.47 13.01 14.53
C ILE A 29 -9.18 12.21 14.52
N ILE A 30 -8.38 12.33 15.58
CA ILE A 30 -7.03 11.78 15.61
C ILE A 30 -7.04 10.25 15.67
N PHE A 31 -7.92 9.64 16.48
CA PHE A 31 -7.93 8.18 16.61
C PHE A 31 -8.20 7.45 15.29
N PRO A 32 -9.28 7.73 14.54
CA PRO A 32 -9.52 7.08 13.26
C PRO A 32 -8.38 7.33 12.27
N LEU A 33 -7.81 8.54 12.24
CA LEU A 33 -6.71 8.90 11.36
C LEU A 33 -5.45 8.09 11.69
N VAL A 34 -5.08 7.96 12.95
CA VAL A 34 -3.94 7.14 13.39
C VAL A 34 -4.15 5.66 13.05
N PHE A 35 -5.38 5.13 13.24
CA PHE A 35 -5.70 3.75 12.87
C PHE A 35 -5.60 3.51 11.36
N THR A 36 -6.04 4.46 10.54
CA THR A 36 -5.93 4.33 9.07
C THR A 36 -4.46 4.39 8.62
N ILE A 37 -3.66 5.30 9.18
CA ILE A 37 -2.21 5.39 8.89
C ILE A 37 -1.52 4.08 9.28
N ARG A 38 -1.77 3.58 10.49
CA ARG A 38 -1.20 2.31 10.95
C ARG A 38 -1.63 1.13 10.07
N GLY A 39 -2.88 1.11 9.64
CA GLY A 39 -3.41 0.09 8.73
C GLY A 39 -2.70 0.10 7.37
N SER A 40 -2.53 1.29 6.78
CA SER A 40 -1.83 1.47 5.50
C SER A 40 -0.34 1.11 5.60
N PHE A 41 0.33 1.53 6.67
CA PHE A 41 1.72 1.17 6.94
C PHE A 41 1.91 -0.35 7.06
N ARG A 42 1.07 -1.01 7.87
CA ARG A 42 1.12 -2.47 8.04
C ARG A 42 0.86 -3.21 6.72
N ARG A 43 -0.03 -2.67 5.87
CA ARG A 43 -0.27 -3.22 4.53
C ARG A 43 0.99 -3.17 3.67
N ARG A 44 1.69 -2.03 3.67
CA ARG A 44 2.96 -1.86 2.95
C ARG A 44 4.04 -2.84 3.46
N GLU A 45 4.16 -3.01 4.77
CA GLU A 45 5.09 -3.99 5.35
C GLU A 45 4.76 -5.43 4.91
N LYS A 46 3.49 -5.81 4.93
CA LYS A 46 3.04 -7.12 4.44
C LYS A 46 3.28 -7.30 2.94
N ALA A 47 3.12 -6.26 2.15
CA ALA A 47 3.47 -6.28 0.74
C ALA A 47 4.96 -6.58 0.51
N LEU A 48 5.86 -5.95 1.27
CA LEU A 48 7.29 -6.24 1.22
C LEU A 48 7.63 -7.68 1.65
N GLU A 49 6.98 -8.19 2.69
CA GLU A 49 7.13 -9.57 3.16
C GLU A 49 6.76 -10.56 2.04
N HIS A 50 5.58 -10.41 1.44
CA HIS A 50 5.11 -11.31 0.37
C HIS A 50 5.89 -11.14 -0.95
N LEU A 51 6.37 -9.94 -1.29
CA LEU A 51 7.27 -9.74 -2.43
C LEU A 51 8.61 -10.46 -2.22
N SER A 52 9.14 -10.43 -0.99
CA SER A 52 10.37 -11.15 -0.63
C SER A 52 10.16 -12.66 -0.69
N GLN A 53 9.03 -13.17 -0.19
CA GLN A 53 8.64 -14.57 -0.27
C GLN A 53 8.46 -15.02 -1.73
N PHE A 54 7.73 -14.24 -2.54
CA PHE A 54 7.58 -14.45 -3.97
C PHE A 54 8.92 -14.63 -4.67
N ARG A 55 9.83 -13.66 -4.49
CA ARG A 55 11.14 -13.70 -5.12
C ARG A 55 11.99 -14.87 -4.63
N SER A 56 11.93 -15.17 -3.34
CA SER A 56 12.66 -16.30 -2.74
C SER A 56 12.20 -17.64 -3.31
N SER A 57 10.87 -17.86 -3.39
CA SER A 57 10.30 -19.08 -3.95
C SER A 57 10.64 -19.22 -5.43
N LEU A 58 10.50 -18.14 -6.21
CA LEU A 58 10.84 -18.11 -7.64
C LEU A 58 12.31 -18.45 -7.90
N LYS A 59 13.23 -17.86 -7.15
CA LYS A 59 14.68 -18.17 -7.20
C LYS A 59 14.98 -19.60 -6.79
N THR A 60 14.29 -20.11 -5.80
CA THR A 60 14.50 -21.47 -5.33
C THR A 60 14.07 -22.47 -6.38
N VAL A 61 12.92 -22.27 -7.02
CA VAL A 61 12.51 -23.08 -8.18
C VAL A 61 13.55 -23.02 -9.29
N HIS A 62 14.02 -21.83 -9.65
CA HIS A 62 15.07 -21.64 -10.63
C HIS A 62 16.34 -22.46 -10.29
N TYR A 63 16.86 -22.36 -9.06
CA TYR A 63 18.06 -23.10 -8.66
C TYR A 63 17.86 -24.62 -8.68
N PHE A 64 16.70 -25.12 -8.27
CA PHE A 64 16.40 -26.55 -8.34
C PHE A 64 16.40 -27.06 -9.79
N VAL A 65 15.78 -26.29 -10.68
CA VAL A 65 15.72 -26.66 -12.10
C VAL A 65 17.11 -26.60 -12.75
N MET A 66 17.88 -25.54 -12.51
CA MET A 66 19.25 -25.41 -13.06
C MET A 66 20.20 -26.46 -12.53
N SER A 67 20.03 -26.91 -11.29
CA SER A 67 20.85 -27.99 -10.70
C SER A 67 20.48 -29.39 -11.19
N ASN A 68 19.38 -29.56 -11.90
CA ASN A 68 18.92 -30.83 -12.41
C ASN A 68 19.76 -31.27 -13.63
N LYS A 69 20.57 -32.32 -13.44
CA LYS A 69 21.47 -32.85 -14.48
C LYS A 69 20.73 -33.66 -15.57
N GLU A 70 19.47 -34.04 -15.33
CA GLU A 70 18.66 -34.83 -16.25
C GLU A 70 17.92 -33.94 -17.25
N LEU A 71 17.90 -32.62 -17.04
CA LEU A 71 17.32 -31.65 -17.98
C LEU A 71 18.37 -31.21 -19.02
N SER A 72 17.96 -31.18 -20.29
CA SER A 72 18.76 -30.56 -21.33
C SER A 72 18.88 -29.05 -21.14
N GLU A 73 19.92 -28.44 -21.71
CA GLU A 73 20.10 -26.97 -21.63
C GLU A 73 18.94 -26.22 -22.29
N GLU A 74 18.35 -26.75 -23.35
CA GLU A 74 17.14 -26.17 -23.98
C GLU A 74 15.97 -26.12 -23.00
N ASN A 75 15.70 -27.24 -22.29
CA ASN A 75 14.64 -27.29 -21.28
C ASN A 75 14.91 -26.35 -20.09
N LYS A 76 16.16 -26.15 -19.71
CA LYS A 76 16.53 -25.18 -18.69
C LYS A 76 16.26 -23.75 -19.11
N ILE A 77 16.55 -23.41 -20.37
CA ILE A 77 16.23 -22.09 -20.94
C ILE A 77 14.71 -21.90 -21.02
N GLU A 78 13.97 -22.91 -21.46
CA GLU A 78 12.51 -22.85 -21.55
C GLU A 78 11.87 -22.53 -20.19
N ILE A 79 12.20 -23.30 -19.15
CA ILE A 79 11.64 -23.06 -17.82
C ILE A 79 12.11 -21.73 -17.22
N TYR A 80 13.35 -21.32 -17.48
CA TYR A 80 13.83 -20.01 -17.06
C TYR A 80 12.99 -18.87 -17.64
N ASN A 81 12.66 -18.95 -18.92
CA ASN A 81 11.81 -17.96 -19.60
C ASN A 81 10.40 -17.93 -18.99
N ILE A 82 9.82 -19.09 -18.66
CA ILE A 82 8.52 -19.16 -17.97
C ILE A 82 8.59 -18.46 -16.59
N LEU A 83 9.66 -18.71 -15.82
CA LEU A 83 9.82 -18.07 -14.50
C LEU A 83 10.03 -16.55 -14.62
N VAL A 84 10.76 -16.08 -15.62
CA VAL A 84 10.93 -14.64 -15.91
C VAL A 84 9.59 -14.03 -16.33
N GLU A 85 8.80 -14.74 -17.13
CA GLU A 85 7.46 -14.28 -17.51
C GLU A 85 6.53 -14.16 -16.32
N ILE A 86 6.50 -15.15 -15.40
CA ILE A 86 5.74 -15.07 -14.13
C ILE A 86 6.17 -13.81 -13.37
N SER A 87 7.47 -13.60 -13.20
CA SER A 87 8.01 -12.45 -12.51
C SER A 87 7.52 -11.12 -13.10
N THR A 88 7.60 -11.01 -14.43
CA THR A 88 7.20 -9.79 -15.14
C THR A 88 5.68 -9.57 -15.09
N ARG A 89 4.88 -10.62 -15.24
CA ARG A 89 3.42 -10.54 -15.17
C ARG A 89 2.92 -10.14 -13.78
N VAL A 90 3.50 -10.71 -12.73
CA VAL A 90 3.16 -10.31 -11.35
C VAL A 90 3.45 -8.83 -11.13
N MET A 91 4.63 -8.33 -11.51
CA MET A 91 4.99 -6.92 -11.35
C MET A 91 4.06 -5.99 -12.16
N THR A 92 3.68 -6.40 -13.37
CA THR A 92 2.73 -5.65 -14.21
C THR A 92 1.34 -5.65 -13.58
N HIS A 93 0.86 -6.82 -13.10
CA HIS A 93 -0.43 -6.95 -12.44
C HIS A 93 -0.56 -6.03 -11.21
N LEU A 94 0.48 -5.94 -10.38
CA LEU A 94 0.49 -5.08 -9.19
C LEU A 94 0.49 -3.57 -9.52
N ARG A 95 0.94 -3.17 -10.72
CA ARG A 95 0.89 -1.78 -11.19
C ARG A 95 -0.44 -1.39 -11.84
N THR A 96 -1.15 -2.37 -12.36
CA THR A 96 -2.40 -2.12 -13.10
C THR A 96 -3.60 -2.15 -12.18
N VAL A 97 -4.67 -1.44 -12.56
CA VAL A 97 -5.94 -1.45 -11.82
C VAL A 97 -6.79 -2.68 -12.20
N ASP A 98 -6.33 -3.50 -13.15
CA ASP A 98 -7.09 -4.67 -13.60
C ASP A 98 -7.00 -5.80 -12.56
N ASN A 99 -8.17 -6.24 -12.11
CA ASN A 99 -8.32 -7.29 -11.09
C ASN A 99 -8.36 -8.71 -11.70
N LYS A 100 -8.10 -8.85 -13.00
CA LYS A 100 -8.15 -10.16 -13.67
C LYS A 100 -6.86 -10.94 -13.42
N THR A 101 -6.98 -12.11 -12.81
CA THR A 101 -5.85 -13.01 -12.51
C THR A 101 -5.63 -14.06 -13.58
N LYS A 102 -6.59 -14.28 -14.51
CA LYS A 102 -6.56 -15.40 -15.45
C LYS A 102 -5.26 -15.52 -16.24
N GLU A 103 -4.74 -14.41 -16.78
CA GLU A 103 -3.48 -14.43 -17.53
C GLU A 103 -2.29 -14.81 -16.65
N LEU A 104 -2.31 -14.41 -15.38
CA LEU A 104 -1.30 -14.74 -14.39
C LEU A 104 -1.38 -16.23 -14.01
N ASP A 105 -2.59 -16.73 -13.77
CA ASP A 105 -2.85 -18.15 -13.49
C ASP A 105 -2.40 -19.04 -14.65
N ASP A 106 -2.67 -18.63 -15.89
CA ASP A 106 -2.26 -19.37 -17.10
C ASP A 106 -0.72 -19.48 -17.18
N VAL A 107 0.02 -18.41 -16.89
CA VAL A 107 1.50 -18.42 -16.89
C VAL A 107 2.06 -19.28 -15.77
N ILE A 108 1.49 -19.20 -14.57
CA ILE A 108 1.88 -20.06 -13.44
C ILE A 108 1.64 -21.54 -13.78
N ASN A 109 0.51 -21.85 -14.41
CA ASN A 109 0.17 -23.21 -14.83
C ASN A 109 1.15 -23.78 -15.87
N ASN A 110 1.84 -22.94 -16.66
CA ASN A 110 2.85 -23.40 -17.60
C ASN A 110 4.04 -24.10 -16.90
N VAL A 111 4.37 -23.74 -15.64
CA VAL A 111 5.38 -24.48 -14.88
C VAL A 111 4.92 -25.90 -14.57
N TYR A 112 3.65 -26.07 -14.17
CA TYR A 112 3.09 -27.40 -13.91
C TYR A 112 3.03 -28.25 -15.17
N LYS A 113 2.62 -27.67 -16.31
CA LYS A 113 2.63 -28.33 -17.62
C LYS A 113 4.03 -28.78 -18.02
N PHE A 114 5.01 -27.87 -17.92
CA PHE A 114 6.41 -28.17 -18.22
C PHE A 114 6.93 -29.36 -17.41
N ILE A 115 6.67 -29.37 -16.09
CA ILE A 115 7.11 -30.47 -15.22
C ILE A 115 6.43 -31.79 -15.58
N SER A 116 5.14 -31.75 -15.94
CA SER A 116 4.37 -32.94 -16.33
C SER A 116 4.84 -33.50 -17.69
N GLU A 117 5.14 -32.64 -18.65
CA GLU A 117 5.64 -33.04 -19.96
C GLU A 117 7.05 -33.65 -19.90
N LYS A 118 7.85 -33.23 -18.95
CA LYS A 118 9.24 -33.68 -18.72
C LYS A 118 9.35 -34.63 -17.51
N GLU A 119 8.31 -35.41 -17.22
CA GLU A 119 8.22 -36.26 -16.03
C GLU A 119 9.44 -37.20 -15.87
N GLY A 120 10.01 -37.71 -16.95
CA GLY A 120 11.20 -38.56 -16.95
C GLY A 120 12.45 -37.88 -16.39
N SER A 121 12.54 -36.54 -16.53
CA SER A 121 13.65 -35.74 -16.05
C SER A 121 13.43 -35.20 -14.62
N PHE A 122 12.20 -35.22 -14.11
CA PHE A 122 11.86 -34.83 -12.76
C PHE A 122 11.57 -36.05 -11.88
N LYS A 123 12.63 -36.69 -11.34
CA LYS A 123 12.44 -37.77 -10.37
C LYS A 123 11.66 -37.26 -9.13
N GLY A 124 10.78 -38.11 -8.57
CA GLY A 124 9.78 -37.79 -7.57
C GLY A 124 10.22 -36.80 -6.50
N ARG A 125 11.41 -36.96 -5.91
CA ARG A 125 11.92 -36.07 -4.84
C ARG A 125 12.20 -34.63 -5.33
N ILE A 126 12.62 -34.44 -6.57
CA ILE A 126 12.86 -33.09 -7.13
C ILE A 126 11.54 -32.46 -7.47
N ARG A 127 10.63 -33.20 -8.11
CA ARG A 127 9.29 -32.79 -8.46
C ARG A 127 8.54 -32.30 -7.21
N ASP A 128 8.53 -33.08 -6.14
CA ASP A 128 7.83 -32.74 -4.91
C ASP A 128 8.38 -31.45 -4.26
N LYS A 129 9.70 -31.25 -4.31
CA LYS A 129 10.32 -30.00 -3.85
C LYS A 129 9.90 -28.81 -4.71
N VAL A 130 9.92 -28.93 -6.04
CA VAL A 130 9.52 -27.85 -6.93
C VAL A 130 8.04 -27.50 -6.70
N PHE A 131 7.15 -28.49 -6.57
CA PHE A 131 5.73 -28.23 -6.29
C PHE A 131 5.50 -27.56 -4.95
N ARG A 132 6.29 -27.88 -3.91
CA ARG A 132 6.22 -27.18 -2.64
C ARG A 132 6.55 -25.71 -2.81
N PHE A 133 7.63 -25.36 -3.49
CA PHE A 133 8.01 -23.96 -3.71
C PHE A 133 7.06 -23.25 -4.68
N MET A 134 6.43 -23.98 -5.59
CA MET A 134 5.35 -23.44 -6.42
C MET A 134 4.11 -23.12 -5.58
N ASN A 135 3.79 -23.92 -4.57
CA ASN A 135 2.72 -23.58 -3.62
C ASN A 135 3.04 -22.30 -2.84
N ASP A 136 4.26 -22.18 -2.31
CA ASP A 136 4.70 -20.97 -1.58
C ASP A 136 4.70 -19.74 -2.51
N LEU A 137 5.05 -19.93 -3.78
CA LEU A 137 4.98 -18.90 -4.82
C LEU A 137 3.53 -18.45 -5.06
N HIS A 138 2.63 -19.41 -5.25
CA HIS A 138 1.20 -19.13 -5.47
C HIS A 138 0.59 -18.42 -4.26
N GLU A 139 0.85 -18.88 -3.04
CA GLU A 139 0.39 -18.24 -1.81
C GLU A 139 0.86 -16.78 -1.71
N SER A 140 2.13 -16.52 -2.05
CA SER A 140 2.66 -15.15 -2.01
C SER A 140 2.00 -14.25 -3.06
N ILE A 141 1.69 -14.77 -4.26
CA ILE A 141 0.99 -14.05 -5.32
C ILE A 141 -0.44 -13.71 -4.91
N GLU A 142 -1.18 -14.67 -4.34
CA GLU A 142 -2.54 -14.45 -3.84
C GLU A 142 -2.58 -13.40 -2.72
N ASN A 143 -1.63 -13.45 -1.80
CA ASN A 143 -1.51 -12.45 -0.75
C ASN A 143 -1.21 -11.05 -1.30
N LEU A 144 -0.32 -10.95 -2.31
CA LEU A 144 -0.02 -9.69 -3.01
C LEU A 144 -1.25 -9.15 -3.74
N HIS A 145 -1.99 -10.03 -4.43
CA HIS A 145 -3.24 -9.68 -5.10
C HIS A 145 -4.29 -9.18 -4.11
N ALA A 146 -4.46 -9.87 -2.97
CA ALA A 146 -5.37 -9.45 -1.92
C ALA A 146 -5.00 -8.06 -1.36
N ILE A 147 -3.71 -7.79 -1.13
CA ILE A 147 -3.23 -6.47 -0.70
C ILE A 147 -3.48 -5.41 -1.78
N HIS A 148 -3.33 -5.76 -3.05
CA HIS A 148 -3.55 -4.85 -4.16
C HIS A 148 -5.01 -4.43 -4.31
N ILE A 149 -5.97 -5.36 -4.11
CA ILE A 149 -7.41 -5.12 -4.28
C ILE A 149 -8.06 -4.57 -3.02
N HIS A 150 -7.82 -5.19 -1.87
CA HIS A 150 -8.48 -4.84 -0.62
C HIS A 150 -7.77 -3.67 0.06
N ARG A 151 -8.51 -2.57 0.22
CA ARG A 151 -8.02 -1.30 0.75
C ARG A 151 -8.73 -0.91 2.03
N THR A 152 -8.29 0.18 2.64
CA THR A 152 -8.99 0.78 3.78
C THR A 152 -10.46 1.06 3.42
N PRO A 153 -11.42 0.72 4.29
CA PRO A 153 -12.83 1.00 4.03
C PRO A 153 -13.07 2.45 3.63
N ILE A 154 -13.78 2.65 2.51
CA ILE A 154 -14.07 3.98 1.95
C ILE A 154 -14.81 4.85 2.98
N SER A 155 -15.70 4.27 3.76
CA SER A 155 -16.42 4.95 4.83
C SER A 155 -15.49 5.57 5.89
N LEU A 156 -14.43 4.85 6.28
CA LEU A 156 -13.46 5.34 7.25
C LEU A 156 -12.59 6.47 6.68
N LYS A 157 -12.19 6.37 5.42
CA LYS A 157 -11.49 7.46 4.71
C LYS A 157 -12.38 8.70 4.58
N ALA A 158 -13.64 8.51 4.19
CA ALA A 158 -14.60 9.59 4.09
C ALA A 158 -14.83 10.28 5.44
N TYR A 159 -14.96 9.49 6.51
CA TYR A 159 -15.06 10.00 7.89
C TYR A 159 -13.87 10.92 8.21
N CYS A 160 -12.65 10.43 8.09
CA CYS A 160 -11.46 11.24 8.37
C CYS A 160 -11.43 12.53 7.53
N LYS A 161 -11.72 12.43 6.23
CA LYS A 161 -11.74 13.58 5.32
C LYS A 161 -12.77 14.62 5.71
N ILE A 162 -14.00 14.21 6.00
CA ILE A 162 -15.07 15.12 6.41
C ILE A 162 -14.70 15.86 7.70
N PHE A 163 -14.21 15.14 8.70
CA PHE A 163 -13.84 15.75 9.97
C PHE A 163 -12.66 16.73 9.85
N ILE A 164 -11.65 16.41 9.04
CA ILE A 164 -10.53 17.34 8.77
C ILE A 164 -11.05 18.65 8.15
N TYR A 165 -11.99 18.61 7.23
CA TYR A 165 -12.51 19.82 6.60
C TYR A 165 -13.51 20.61 7.47
N ILE A 166 -14.24 19.92 8.36
CA ILE A 166 -15.19 20.58 9.28
C ILE A 166 -14.47 21.14 10.51
N PHE A 167 -13.37 20.55 10.91
CA PHE A 167 -12.64 20.92 12.14
C PHE A 167 -12.33 22.42 12.25
N PRO A 168 -11.85 23.11 11.20
CA PRO A 168 -11.57 24.55 11.28
C PRO A 168 -12.77 25.40 11.64
N LEU A 169 -14.00 24.98 11.31
CA LEU A 169 -15.22 25.74 11.63
C LEU A 169 -15.47 25.88 13.13
N ILE A 170 -15.06 24.88 13.91
CA ILE A 170 -15.21 24.87 15.36
C ILE A 170 -13.90 25.33 16.03
N TYR A 171 -12.78 24.92 15.46
CA TYR A 171 -11.47 25.16 16.01
C TYR A 171 -11.06 26.63 15.97
N ALA A 172 -11.32 27.32 14.84
CA ALA A 172 -10.91 28.72 14.69
C ALA A 172 -11.58 29.67 15.70
N PRO A 173 -12.91 29.68 15.87
CA PRO A 173 -13.55 30.51 16.89
C PRO A 173 -13.07 30.22 18.32
N THR A 174 -12.85 28.94 18.62
CA THR A 174 -12.37 28.50 19.95
C THR A 174 -10.96 28.96 20.21
N ILE A 175 -10.05 28.87 19.22
CA ILE A 175 -8.66 29.38 19.38
C ILE A 175 -8.65 30.89 19.52
N ILE A 176 -9.45 31.63 18.74
CA ILE A 176 -9.55 33.09 18.85
C ILE A 176 -9.98 33.48 20.29
N ASN A 177 -10.98 32.77 20.83
CA ASN A 177 -11.44 32.99 22.20
C ASN A 177 -10.33 32.68 23.24
N ASN A 178 -9.61 31.58 23.07
CA ASN A 178 -8.55 31.17 24.04
C ASN A 178 -7.31 32.05 24.00
N VAL A 179 -6.91 32.50 22.80
CA VAL A 179 -5.76 33.39 22.60
C VAL A 179 -6.05 34.81 23.13
N GLY A 180 -7.32 35.21 23.09
CA GLY A 180 -7.79 36.53 23.49
C GLY A 180 -7.67 37.58 22.37
N ILE A 181 -8.60 38.54 22.40
CA ILE A 181 -8.72 39.57 21.33
C ILE A 181 -7.54 40.55 21.34
N GLU A 182 -6.87 40.70 22.52
CA GLU A 182 -5.72 41.60 22.68
C GLU A 182 -4.43 41.04 22.02
N THR A 183 -4.41 39.76 21.74
CA THR A 183 -3.24 39.11 21.11
C THR A 183 -3.23 39.40 19.61
N PRO A 184 -2.05 39.62 18.98
CA PRO A 184 -1.96 39.84 17.55
C PRO A 184 -2.61 38.70 16.74
N GLN A 185 -3.48 39.05 15.80
CA GLN A 185 -4.26 38.06 15.00
C GLN A 185 -3.42 36.99 14.32
N TRP A 186 -2.18 37.31 13.92
CA TRP A 186 -1.29 36.35 13.26
C TRP A 186 -1.00 35.13 14.14
N VAL A 187 -1.06 35.26 15.49
CA VAL A 187 -0.84 34.12 16.39
C VAL A 187 -1.95 33.08 16.24
N ALA A 188 -3.22 33.51 16.26
CA ALA A 188 -4.35 32.61 16.04
C ALA A 188 -4.32 31.97 14.62
N TYR A 189 -4.02 32.77 13.59
CA TYR A 189 -3.83 32.23 12.24
C TYR A 189 -2.74 31.18 12.19
N SER A 190 -1.60 31.43 12.83
CA SER A 190 -0.47 30.47 12.83
C SER A 190 -0.84 29.15 13.49
N ILE A 191 -1.54 29.18 14.62
CA ILE A 191 -1.98 27.98 15.34
C ILE A 191 -2.98 27.19 14.50
N ILE A 192 -3.98 27.86 13.95
CA ILE A 192 -5.04 27.21 13.17
C ILE A 192 -4.48 26.60 11.89
N LEU A 193 -3.66 27.33 11.15
CA LEU A 193 -3.07 26.86 9.91
C LEU A 193 -2.08 25.71 10.15
N LEU A 194 -1.27 25.78 11.21
CA LEU A 194 -0.35 24.71 11.57
C LEU A 194 -1.10 23.41 11.92
N THR A 195 -2.17 23.52 12.71
CA THR A 195 -2.97 22.35 13.09
C THR A 195 -3.62 21.71 11.85
N GLU A 196 -4.22 22.51 10.99
CA GLU A 196 -4.84 22.04 9.76
C GLU A 196 -3.81 21.42 8.81
N TYR A 197 -2.62 22.03 8.69
CA TYR A 197 -1.51 21.49 7.91
C TYR A 197 -1.11 20.10 8.41
N ILE A 198 -0.98 19.91 9.73
CA ILE A 198 -0.64 18.60 10.32
C ILE A 198 -1.69 17.56 9.97
N LEU A 199 -2.99 17.87 10.15
CA LEU A 199 -4.08 16.94 9.86
C LEU A 199 -4.12 16.54 8.37
N ILE A 200 -4.00 17.50 7.46
CA ILE A 200 -3.96 17.25 6.02
C ILE A 200 -2.72 16.43 5.64
N SER A 201 -1.56 16.74 6.22
CA SER A 201 -0.31 16.01 5.96
C SER A 201 -0.42 14.55 6.40
N LEU A 202 -0.99 14.29 7.59
CA LEU A 202 -1.23 12.93 8.07
C LEU A 202 -2.19 12.16 7.17
N TYR A 203 -3.25 12.81 6.68
CA TYR A 203 -4.18 12.20 5.73
C TYR A 203 -3.51 11.87 4.39
N ASN A 204 -2.66 12.78 3.86
CA ASN A 204 -1.91 12.55 2.63
C ASN A 204 -0.89 11.40 2.78
N ILE A 205 -0.20 11.31 3.92
CA ILE A 205 0.69 10.18 4.23
C ILE A 205 -0.09 8.86 4.22
N GLN A 206 -1.27 8.83 4.84
CA GLN A 206 -2.13 7.65 4.83
C GLN A 206 -2.52 7.26 3.41
N ASP A 207 -2.90 8.23 2.57
CA ASP A 207 -3.33 7.99 1.20
C ASP A 207 -2.18 7.45 0.33
N GLN A 208 -0.98 7.98 0.46
CA GLN A 208 0.23 7.48 -0.22
C GLN A 208 0.59 6.06 0.20
N LEU A 209 0.58 5.76 1.49
CA LEU A 209 0.90 4.41 1.99
C LEU A 209 -0.13 3.35 1.61
N GLU A 210 -1.34 3.76 1.24
CA GLU A 210 -2.43 2.84 0.86
C GLU A 210 -2.20 2.17 -0.51
N TYR A 211 -1.43 2.80 -1.39
CA TYR A 211 -1.17 2.35 -2.76
C TYR A 211 0.31 2.00 -2.95
N PRO A 212 0.83 0.94 -2.32
CA PRO A 212 2.27 0.71 -2.24
C PRO A 212 2.94 0.33 -3.58
N PHE A 213 2.18 0.15 -4.68
CA PHE A 213 2.65 -0.38 -5.95
C PHE A 213 2.46 0.56 -7.15
N ASP A 214 1.86 1.74 -6.98
CA ASP A 214 1.42 2.58 -8.10
C ASP A 214 2.49 3.54 -8.65
N ASP A 215 3.68 3.53 -8.09
CA ASP A 215 4.84 4.37 -8.45
C ASP A 215 4.56 5.90 -8.36
N LYS A 216 3.53 6.33 -7.60
CA LYS A 216 3.17 7.75 -7.43
C LYS A 216 3.56 8.32 -6.08
N GLY A 217 3.62 7.48 -5.06
CA GLY A 217 4.01 7.85 -3.71
C GLY A 217 5.53 7.92 -3.54
N LEU A 218 5.99 8.76 -2.60
CA LEU A 218 7.42 8.86 -2.27
C LEU A 218 7.96 7.57 -1.66
N ASP A 219 7.10 6.83 -0.96
CA ASP A 219 7.44 5.61 -0.22
C ASP A 219 7.00 4.32 -0.93
N ASP A 220 6.71 4.38 -2.22
CA ASP A 220 6.27 3.23 -3.00
C ASP A 220 7.35 2.15 -3.11
N ILE A 221 6.87 0.92 -3.20
CA ILE A 221 7.75 -0.24 -3.31
C ILE A 221 8.25 -0.36 -4.76
N LYS A 222 9.57 -0.28 -4.94
CA LYS A 222 10.20 -0.46 -6.24
C LYS A 222 10.12 -1.93 -6.67
N LEU A 223 9.08 -2.28 -7.43
CA LEU A 223 8.79 -3.63 -7.87
C LEU A 223 9.91 -4.27 -8.69
N GLU A 224 10.70 -3.46 -9.44
CA GLU A 224 11.86 -3.94 -10.20
C GLU A 224 12.86 -4.70 -9.32
N ASN A 225 12.94 -4.36 -8.03
CA ASN A 225 13.81 -5.03 -7.07
C ASN A 225 13.43 -6.48 -6.78
N PHE A 226 12.25 -6.91 -7.18
CA PHE A 226 11.72 -8.24 -6.89
C PHE A 226 11.62 -9.13 -8.13
N LYS A 227 12.07 -8.66 -9.31
CA LYS A 227 12.19 -9.48 -10.52
C LYS A 227 13.25 -10.56 -10.38
N LEU A 228 13.07 -11.66 -11.13
CA LEU A 228 14.01 -12.78 -11.13
C LEU A 228 15.34 -12.42 -11.79
N ASP A 229 15.28 -11.69 -12.89
CA ASP A 229 16.38 -11.31 -13.79
C ASP A 229 17.10 -10.00 -13.42
N ARG A 230 16.90 -9.52 -12.21
CA ARG A 230 17.55 -8.33 -11.66
C ARG A 230 19.05 -8.51 -11.43
#